data_13043ed9b62a3e518dcb7f037b697f51
#
_entry.id   13043ed9b62a3e518dcb7f037b697f51
#
_cell.length_a   1.000
_cell.length_b   1.000
_cell.length_c   1.000
_cell.angle_alpha   90.00
_cell.angle_beta   90.00
_cell.angle_gamma   90.00
#
_symmetry.space_group_name_H-M   'P 1'
#
loop_
_entity.id
_entity.type
_entity.pdbx_description
1 polymer ?
#
loop_
_entity_poly.entity_id
_entity_poly.type
_entity_poly.pdbx_seq_one_letter_code
_entity_poly.pdbx_strand_id
1 'polypeptide(L)'
;MSFAVFHIRHALALALLALGLAATPAPATAQVVVVANGSPITELDIHQRSRLISSSTHKTPSRQEVINELIDDRLKIAKAKLYGVEVGDTEIDQAFESMAQRQHATPAQFMQLLERSGISPIAIKARIRAELTWGQLVRGRFGSSLQVGESDIANALRARNEPDNKTVGYIYTLYPVTVVFGRGASEATLSAKHREAENLRSRFTNCNEGLALARALRDVAVREPVHRSSADLAPQLREILNNLQIGRLTAPEATAQGLQMFALCAKKESNAESSVKREVREEIFSKRFDAESKKFLEEIRKQAFIQYIK
;
A
#
# COMPACT_ATOMS: atom_id res chain seq x y z
N MET A 1 -39.59 -72.95 10.64
CA MET A 1 -38.26 -72.44 10.20
C MET A 1 -38.22 -70.96 9.86
N SER A 2 -39.23 -70.14 10.17
CA SER A 2 -39.27 -68.68 9.76
C SER A 2 -38.82 -67.68 10.82
N PHE A 3 -38.72 -68.05 12.10
CA PHE A 3 -38.37 -67.09 13.16
C PHE A 3 -36.87 -66.86 13.35
N ALA A 4 -35.99 -67.82 12.98
CA ALA A 4 -34.55 -67.66 13.16
C ALA A 4 -33.89 -66.73 12.13
N VAL A 5 -34.44 -66.62 10.91
CA VAL A 5 -33.86 -65.78 9.85
C VAL A 5 -34.14 -64.30 10.09
N PHE A 6 -35.24 -63.95 10.84
CA PHE A 6 -35.60 -62.57 11.12
C PHE A 6 -34.67 -61.91 12.18
N HIS A 7 -34.22 -62.66 13.18
CA HIS A 7 -33.31 -62.18 14.21
C HIS A 7 -31.88 -61.96 13.77
N ILE A 8 -31.40 -62.81 12.82
CA ILE A 8 -30.04 -62.68 12.21
C ILE A 8 -29.90 -61.39 11.37
N ARG A 9 -30.97 -61.04 10.63
CA ARG A 9 -30.98 -59.84 9.80
C ARG A 9 -30.94 -58.55 10.64
N HIS A 10 -31.64 -58.49 11.79
CA HIS A 10 -31.62 -57.35 12.67
C HIS A 10 -30.30 -57.23 13.45
N ALA A 11 -29.68 -58.33 13.84
CA ALA A 11 -28.38 -58.33 14.48
C ALA A 11 -27.23 -57.84 13.56
N LEU A 12 -27.27 -58.22 12.26
CA LEU A 12 -26.33 -57.71 11.26
C LEU A 12 -26.51 -56.20 10.93
N ALA A 13 -27.77 -55.72 10.91
CA ALA A 13 -28.08 -54.32 10.69
C ALA A 13 -27.61 -53.41 11.86
N LEU A 14 -27.75 -53.87 13.10
CA LEU A 14 -27.26 -53.20 14.29
C LEU A 14 -25.75 -53.21 14.40
N ALA A 15 -25.05 -54.27 13.98
CA ALA A 15 -23.60 -54.34 13.95
C ALA A 15 -22.97 -53.40 12.90
N LEU A 16 -23.62 -53.22 11.74
CA LEU A 16 -23.20 -52.26 10.70
C LEU A 16 -23.44 -50.79 11.12
N LEU A 17 -24.48 -50.51 11.91
CA LEU A 17 -24.75 -49.18 12.41
C LEU A 17 -23.76 -48.78 13.52
N ALA A 18 -23.27 -49.74 14.32
CA ALA A 18 -22.29 -49.49 15.37
C ALA A 18 -20.85 -49.24 14.82
N LEU A 19 -20.52 -49.77 13.66
CA LEU A 19 -19.20 -49.58 13.00
C LEU A 19 -19.08 -48.20 12.35
N GLY A 20 -20.19 -47.54 12.03
CA GLY A 20 -20.20 -46.18 11.41
C GLY A 20 -19.94 -45.00 12.36
N LEU A 21 -19.98 -45.22 13.69
CA LEU A 21 -19.83 -44.14 14.68
C LEU A 21 -18.40 -43.93 15.22
N ALA A 22 -17.41 -44.72 14.77
CA ALA A 22 -16.06 -44.66 15.32
C ALA A 22 -15.07 -43.80 14.52
N ALA A 23 -15.52 -43.12 13.45
CA ALA A 23 -14.68 -42.19 12.70
C ALA A 23 -14.83 -40.76 13.31
N THR A 24 -14.43 -40.56 14.56
CA THR A 24 -14.17 -39.21 15.06
C THR A 24 -12.98 -38.67 14.27
N PRO A 25 -13.13 -37.53 13.56
CA PRO A 25 -11.96 -36.92 12.94
C PRO A 25 -10.96 -36.61 14.07
N ALA A 26 -9.79 -37.23 14.03
CA ALA A 26 -8.71 -36.87 14.91
C ALA A 26 -8.45 -35.36 14.73
N PRO A 27 -8.36 -34.57 15.82
CA PRO A 27 -8.02 -33.16 15.71
C PRO A 27 -6.71 -33.08 14.91
N ALA A 28 -6.74 -32.39 13.77
CA ALA A 28 -5.55 -32.12 12.99
C ALA A 28 -4.63 -31.25 13.87
N THR A 29 -3.75 -31.90 14.64
CA THR A 29 -2.73 -31.20 15.43
C THR A 29 -1.82 -30.52 14.43
N ALA A 30 -1.83 -29.17 14.43
CA ALA A 30 -0.92 -28.40 13.59
C ALA A 30 0.51 -28.81 13.95
N GLN A 31 1.23 -29.45 13.02
CA GLN A 31 2.59 -29.90 13.24
C GLN A 31 3.50 -28.70 13.51
N VAL A 32 3.96 -28.56 14.74
CA VAL A 32 4.93 -27.53 15.15
C VAL A 32 6.31 -27.93 14.62
N VAL A 33 6.98 -27.02 13.95
CA VAL A 33 8.30 -27.21 13.35
C VAL A 33 9.38 -26.47 14.13
N VAL A 34 9.05 -25.26 14.60
CA VAL A 34 9.98 -24.42 15.37
C VAL A 34 9.21 -23.74 16.50
N VAL A 35 9.87 -23.54 17.64
CA VAL A 35 9.39 -22.69 18.73
C VAL A 35 10.38 -21.56 18.92
N ALA A 36 9.92 -20.30 18.82
CA ALA A 36 10.73 -19.10 19.04
C ALA A 36 10.23 -18.36 20.27
N ASN A 37 11.04 -18.29 21.33
CA ASN A 37 10.67 -17.71 22.64
C ASN A 37 9.31 -18.18 23.15
N GLY A 38 9.03 -19.48 23.04
CA GLY A 38 7.76 -20.09 23.46
C GLY A 38 6.62 -19.98 22.45
N SER A 39 6.79 -19.25 21.34
CA SER A 39 5.78 -19.10 20.30
C SER A 39 5.97 -20.15 19.19
N PRO A 40 4.97 -21.02 18.91
CA PRO A 40 5.10 -22.06 17.90
C PRO A 40 5.02 -21.49 16.47
N ILE A 41 5.73 -22.16 15.57
CA ILE A 41 5.65 -22.00 14.12
C ILE A 41 5.30 -23.37 13.56
N THR A 42 4.20 -23.42 12.81
CA THR A 42 3.65 -24.67 12.30
C THR A 42 4.00 -24.86 10.82
N GLU A 43 3.82 -26.11 10.32
CA GLU A 43 3.96 -26.41 8.91
C GLU A 43 2.97 -25.58 8.05
N LEU A 44 1.78 -25.33 8.58
CA LEU A 44 0.79 -24.48 7.91
C LEU A 44 1.30 -23.02 7.79
N ASP A 45 1.91 -22.47 8.84
CA ASP A 45 2.50 -21.11 8.80
C ASP A 45 3.57 -21.02 7.70
N ILE A 46 4.45 -22.03 7.62
CA ILE A 46 5.51 -22.10 6.62
C ILE A 46 4.92 -22.14 5.20
N HIS A 47 3.92 -23.00 4.98
CA HIS A 47 3.27 -23.12 3.69
C HIS A 47 2.56 -21.81 3.27
N GLN A 48 1.83 -21.19 4.17
CA GLN A 48 1.11 -19.92 3.92
C GLN A 48 2.09 -18.79 3.63
N ARG A 49 3.18 -18.68 4.40
CA ARG A 49 4.20 -17.64 4.19
C ARG A 49 4.95 -17.86 2.86
N SER A 50 5.29 -19.09 2.52
CA SER A 50 5.93 -19.41 1.25
C SER A 50 5.07 -18.97 0.05
N ARG A 51 3.76 -19.25 0.09
CA ARG A 51 2.82 -18.80 -0.95
C ARG A 51 2.73 -17.28 -1.03
N LEU A 52 2.69 -16.61 0.11
CA LEU A 52 2.65 -15.15 0.18
C LEU A 52 3.90 -14.51 -0.47
N ILE A 53 5.09 -15.03 -0.15
CA ILE A 53 6.35 -14.56 -0.74
C ILE A 53 6.35 -14.83 -2.26
N SER A 54 5.99 -16.03 -2.68
CA SER A 54 5.96 -16.39 -4.10
C SER A 54 4.99 -15.52 -4.90
N SER A 55 3.82 -15.20 -4.34
CA SER A 55 2.83 -14.34 -4.98
C SER A 55 3.32 -12.89 -5.13
N SER A 56 4.08 -12.39 -4.16
CA SER A 56 4.55 -10.99 -4.17
C SER A 56 5.86 -10.78 -4.94
N THR A 57 6.74 -11.79 -4.95
CA THR A 57 8.09 -11.67 -5.53
C THR A 57 8.27 -12.44 -6.83
N HIS A 58 7.30 -13.29 -7.20
CA HIS A 58 7.39 -14.25 -8.32
C HIS A 58 8.57 -15.23 -8.22
N LYS A 59 9.11 -15.44 -7.00
CA LYS A 59 10.21 -16.35 -6.70
C LYS A 59 9.78 -17.35 -5.64
N THR A 60 10.22 -18.58 -5.74
CA THR A 60 9.98 -19.59 -4.71
C THR A 60 11.07 -19.47 -3.63
N PRO A 61 10.70 -19.07 -2.39
CA PRO A 61 11.66 -18.97 -1.30
C PRO A 61 12.09 -20.38 -0.84
N SER A 62 13.30 -20.50 -0.33
CA SER A 62 13.71 -21.72 0.37
C SER A 62 12.92 -21.87 1.69
N ARG A 63 12.71 -23.11 2.11
CA ARG A 63 12.03 -23.40 3.38
C ARG A 63 12.71 -22.68 4.56
N GLN A 64 14.05 -22.63 4.58
CA GLN A 64 14.78 -21.98 5.66
C GLN A 64 14.59 -20.46 5.70
N GLU A 65 14.52 -19.82 4.54
CA GLU A 65 14.19 -18.37 4.45
C GLU A 65 12.81 -18.10 5.05
N VAL A 66 11.81 -18.92 4.69
CA VAL A 66 10.45 -18.80 5.23
C VAL A 66 10.42 -18.98 6.74
N ILE A 67 11.11 -20.00 7.28
CA ILE A 67 11.22 -20.25 8.72
C ILE A 67 11.88 -19.05 9.41
N ASN A 68 12.94 -18.50 8.84
CA ASN A 68 13.64 -17.34 9.39
C ASN A 68 12.74 -16.11 9.48
N GLU A 69 11.95 -15.81 8.44
CA GLU A 69 10.98 -14.70 8.46
C GLU A 69 9.91 -14.91 9.56
N LEU A 70 9.39 -16.13 9.70
CA LEU A 70 8.41 -16.44 10.73
C LEU A 70 8.98 -16.33 12.15
N ILE A 71 10.23 -16.77 12.34
CA ILE A 71 10.95 -16.58 13.62
C ILE A 71 11.05 -15.08 13.90
N ASP A 72 11.49 -14.27 12.94
CA ASP A 72 11.62 -12.82 13.10
C ASP A 72 10.28 -12.19 13.50
N ASP A 73 9.17 -12.57 12.86
CA ASP A 73 7.83 -12.09 13.21
C ASP A 73 7.44 -12.43 14.66
N ARG A 74 7.73 -13.67 15.12
CA ARG A 74 7.48 -14.07 16.51
C ARG A 74 8.34 -13.26 17.49
N LEU A 75 9.61 -13.05 17.18
CA LEU A 75 10.53 -12.27 18.02
C LEU A 75 10.14 -10.79 18.09
N LYS A 76 9.75 -10.18 16.96
CA LYS A 76 9.25 -8.80 16.88
C LYS A 76 8.05 -8.60 17.79
N ILE A 77 7.04 -9.47 17.69
CA ILE A 77 5.83 -9.40 18.52
C ILE A 77 6.16 -9.61 19.99
N ALA A 78 6.94 -10.65 20.33
CA ALA A 78 7.32 -10.94 21.70
C ALA A 78 8.09 -9.78 22.35
N LYS A 79 9.03 -9.17 21.59
CA LYS A 79 9.80 -8.03 22.08
C LYS A 79 8.94 -6.80 22.29
N ALA A 80 8.05 -6.48 21.34
CA ALA A 80 7.13 -5.34 21.43
C ALA A 80 6.22 -5.47 22.66
N LYS A 81 5.70 -6.65 22.94
CA LYS A 81 4.88 -6.93 24.12
C LYS A 81 5.61 -6.61 25.44
N LEU A 82 6.91 -6.89 25.52
CA LEU A 82 7.72 -6.55 26.70
C LEU A 82 7.84 -5.03 26.93
N TYR A 83 7.65 -4.23 25.89
CA TYR A 83 7.64 -2.75 25.94
C TYR A 83 6.21 -2.17 26.00
N GLY A 84 5.19 -3.01 26.16
CA GLY A 84 3.79 -2.57 26.19
C GLY A 84 3.26 -2.10 24.85
N VAL A 85 3.91 -2.48 23.74
CA VAL A 85 3.47 -2.14 22.39
C VAL A 85 2.64 -3.27 21.83
N GLU A 86 1.35 -3.01 21.64
CA GLU A 86 0.38 -3.93 21.04
C GLU A 86 -0.45 -3.18 19.99
N VAL A 87 -0.69 -3.83 18.85
CA VAL A 87 -1.53 -3.31 17.76
C VAL A 87 -2.89 -3.98 17.80
N GLY A 88 -3.94 -3.17 17.82
CA GLY A 88 -5.33 -3.64 17.85
C GLY A 88 -5.79 -4.18 16.49
N ASP A 89 -6.86 -4.99 16.52
CA ASP A 89 -7.41 -5.57 15.29
C ASP A 89 -7.92 -4.51 14.31
N THR A 90 -8.44 -3.38 14.81
CA THR A 90 -8.87 -2.25 13.97
C THR A 90 -7.73 -1.69 13.11
N GLU A 91 -6.53 -1.52 13.68
CA GLU A 91 -5.37 -1.02 12.92
C GLU A 91 -4.91 -2.04 11.87
N ILE A 92 -4.99 -3.33 12.21
CA ILE A 92 -4.66 -4.43 11.28
C ILE A 92 -5.67 -4.44 10.13
N ASP A 93 -6.95 -4.27 10.40
CA ASP A 93 -8.00 -4.23 9.39
C ASP A 93 -7.84 -3.01 8.47
N GLN A 94 -7.55 -1.83 9.01
CA GLN A 94 -7.24 -0.63 8.22
C GLN A 94 -6.01 -0.83 7.32
N ALA A 95 -4.95 -1.48 7.81
CA ALA A 95 -3.80 -1.80 6.98
C ALA A 95 -4.14 -2.81 5.88
N PHE A 96 -4.96 -3.81 6.18
CA PHE A 96 -5.47 -4.77 5.20
C PHE A 96 -6.34 -4.09 4.12
N GLU A 97 -7.25 -3.19 4.51
CA GLU A 97 -8.04 -2.37 3.59
C GLU A 97 -7.15 -1.51 2.68
N SER A 98 -6.12 -0.88 3.26
CA SER A 98 -5.14 -0.10 2.48
C SER A 98 -4.39 -0.96 1.47
N MET A 99 -4.10 -2.23 1.80
CA MET A 99 -3.52 -3.19 0.84
C MET A 99 -4.49 -3.50 -0.30
N ALA A 100 -5.78 -3.73 0.00
CA ALA A 100 -6.81 -3.96 -1.00
C ALA A 100 -6.96 -2.77 -1.94
N GLN A 101 -7.01 -1.55 -1.41
CA GLN A 101 -7.10 -0.31 -2.20
C GLN A 101 -5.91 -0.14 -3.17
N ARG A 102 -4.69 -0.47 -2.75
CA ARG A 102 -3.50 -0.45 -3.64
C ARG A 102 -3.60 -1.45 -4.79
N GLN A 103 -4.42 -2.50 -4.63
CA GLN A 103 -4.73 -3.48 -5.68
C GLN A 103 -6.03 -3.14 -6.45
N HIS A 104 -6.56 -1.92 -6.26
CA HIS A 104 -7.83 -1.47 -6.85
C HIS A 104 -9.01 -2.41 -6.55
N ALA A 105 -9.01 -3.04 -5.38
CA ALA A 105 -10.02 -4.01 -4.93
C ALA A 105 -10.71 -3.55 -3.64
N THR A 106 -11.94 -3.99 -3.44
CA THR A 106 -12.58 -3.91 -2.12
C THR A 106 -11.95 -4.97 -1.18
N PRO A 107 -12.05 -4.81 0.16
CA PRO A 107 -11.54 -5.80 1.11
C PRO A 107 -12.08 -7.21 0.85
N ALA A 108 -13.38 -7.33 0.49
CA ALA A 108 -14.01 -8.62 0.17
C ALA A 108 -13.44 -9.25 -1.12
N GLN A 109 -13.24 -8.45 -2.17
CA GLN A 109 -12.63 -8.91 -3.42
C GLN A 109 -11.17 -9.32 -3.20
N PHE A 110 -10.45 -8.57 -2.36
CA PHE A 110 -9.06 -8.90 -2.02
C PHE A 110 -8.97 -10.20 -1.23
N MET A 111 -9.86 -10.44 -0.25
CA MET A 111 -9.95 -11.74 0.45
C MET A 111 -10.17 -12.89 -0.53
N GLN A 112 -11.13 -12.78 -1.45
CA GLN A 112 -11.38 -13.82 -2.47
C GLN A 112 -10.17 -14.07 -3.38
N LEU A 113 -9.44 -13.01 -3.75
CA LEU A 113 -8.21 -13.14 -4.55
C LEU A 113 -7.14 -13.95 -3.81
N LEU A 114 -6.95 -13.67 -2.52
CA LEU A 114 -6.01 -14.37 -1.66
C LEU A 114 -6.39 -15.86 -1.51
N GLU A 115 -7.66 -16.15 -1.23
CA GLU A 115 -8.17 -17.51 -1.08
C GLU A 115 -8.00 -18.33 -2.38
N ARG A 116 -8.28 -17.74 -3.54
CA ARG A 116 -8.02 -18.37 -4.85
C ARG A 116 -6.54 -18.67 -5.07
N SER A 117 -5.67 -17.84 -4.52
CA SER A 117 -4.21 -18.05 -4.54
C SER A 117 -3.75 -19.04 -3.45
N GLY A 118 -4.69 -19.57 -2.65
CA GLY A 118 -4.39 -20.47 -1.53
C GLY A 118 -3.70 -19.79 -0.37
N ILE A 119 -3.86 -18.47 -0.22
CA ILE A 119 -3.30 -17.66 0.86
C ILE A 119 -4.42 -17.31 1.83
N SER A 120 -4.27 -17.69 3.09
CA SER A 120 -5.23 -17.36 4.13
C SER A 120 -5.16 -15.87 4.49
N PRO A 121 -6.30 -15.15 4.54
CA PRO A 121 -6.35 -13.78 5.06
C PRO A 121 -5.79 -13.67 6.49
N ILE A 122 -5.94 -14.72 7.32
CA ILE A 122 -5.39 -14.77 8.67
C ILE A 122 -3.85 -14.71 8.63
N ALA A 123 -3.20 -15.42 7.71
CA ALA A 123 -1.75 -15.40 7.57
C ALA A 123 -1.22 -14.01 7.18
N ILE A 124 -1.94 -13.29 6.31
CA ILE A 124 -1.61 -11.90 5.95
C ILE A 124 -1.81 -10.96 7.14
N LYS A 125 -2.93 -11.06 7.86
CA LYS A 125 -3.18 -10.24 9.05
C LYS A 125 -2.15 -10.49 10.15
N ALA A 126 -1.69 -11.73 10.33
CA ALA A 126 -0.61 -12.06 11.25
C ALA A 126 0.73 -11.36 10.87
N ARG A 127 1.06 -11.32 9.57
CA ARG A 127 2.22 -10.56 9.08
C ARG A 127 2.06 -9.06 9.30
N ILE A 128 0.91 -8.50 8.96
CA ILE A 128 0.59 -7.07 9.18
C ILE A 128 0.76 -6.73 10.66
N ARG A 129 0.26 -7.57 11.57
CA ARG A 129 0.44 -7.39 13.01
C ARG A 129 1.91 -7.31 13.39
N ALA A 130 2.73 -8.24 12.92
CA ALA A 130 4.16 -8.26 13.23
C ALA A 130 4.86 -6.98 12.70
N GLU A 131 4.57 -6.55 11.48
CA GLU A 131 5.16 -5.36 10.86
C GLU A 131 4.72 -4.07 11.56
N LEU A 132 3.44 -3.89 11.85
CA LEU A 132 2.92 -2.70 12.53
C LEU A 132 3.46 -2.59 13.96
N THR A 133 3.38 -3.69 14.72
CA THR A 133 3.88 -3.75 16.09
C THR A 133 5.37 -3.45 16.16
N TRP A 134 6.16 -4.03 15.25
CA TRP A 134 7.59 -3.77 15.15
C TRP A 134 7.89 -2.32 14.77
N GLY A 135 7.17 -1.78 13.78
CA GLY A 135 7.32 -0.40 13.36
C GLY A 135 7.04 0.60 14.48
N GLN A 136 6.02 0.35 15.31
CA GLN A 136 5.71 1.18 16.48
C GLN A 136 6.82 1.08 17.54
N LEU A 137 7.32 -0.14 17.83
CA LEU A 137 8.40 -0.35 18.78
C LEU A 137 9.69 0.38 18.34
N VAL A 138 10.11 0.22 17.08
CA VAL A 138 11.33 0.86 16.56
C VAL A 138 11.21 2.38 16.60
N ARG A 139 10.08 2.94 16.17
CA ARG A 139 9.85 4.40 16.25
C ARG A 139 9.85 4.92 17.69
N GLY A 140 9.21 4.20 18.60
CA GLY A 140 9.19 4.59 20.02
C GLY A 140 10.58 4.54 20.68
N ARG A 141 11.36 3.50 20.38
CA ARG A 141 12.67 3.26 21.01
C ARG A 141 13.78 4.14 20.44
N PHE A 142 13.78 4.35 19.13
CA PHE A 142 14.84 5.02 18.39
C PHE A 142 14.42 6.39 17.84
N GLY A 143 13.32 6.96 18.34
CA GLY A 143 12.75 8.20 17.83
C GLY A 143 13.75 9.34 17.67
N SER A 144 14.70 9.51 18.61
CA SER A 144 15.74 10.53 18.54
C SER A 144 16.76 10.31 17.40
N SER A 145 17.17 9.05 17.17
CA SER A 145 18.10 8.71 16.07
C SER A 145 17.43 8.70 14.71
N LEU A 146 16.10 8.60 14.66
CA LEU A 146 15.33 8.66 13.43
C LEU A 146 15.02 10.09 12.97
N GLN A 147 15.19 11.09 13.82
CA GLN A 147 14.93 12.49 13.47
C GLN A 147 15.83 12.97 12.33
N VAL A 148 15.23 13.61 11.34
CA VAL A 148 15.93 14.18 10.19
C VAL A 148 15.93 15.71 10.32
N GLY A 149 17.10 16.28 10.56
CA GLY A 149 17.28 17.73 10.67
C GLY A 149 17.44 18.43 9.31
N GLU A 150 17.30 19.75 9.30
CA GLU A 150 17.50 20.55 8.08
C GLU A 150 18.94 20.42 7.51
N SER A 151 19.93 20.22 8.39
CA SER A 151 21.31 19.97 7.97
C SER A 151 21.47 18.66 7.19
N ASP A 152 20.74 17.61 7.59
CA ASP A 152 20.76 16.31 6.89
C ASP A 152 20.20 16.48 5.47
N ILE A 153 19.07 17.19 5.35
CA ILE A 153 18.42 17.48 4.08
C ILE A 153 19.32 18.32 3.19
N ALA A 154 19.91 19.40 3.72
CA ALA A 154 20.81 20.27 2.96
C ALA A 154 22.05 19.50 2.44
N ASN A 155 22.61 18.61 3.26
CA ASN A 155 23.74 17.77 2.86
C ASN A 155 23.33 16.78 1.73
N ALA A 156 22.17 16.14 1.86
CA ALA A 156 21.69 15.20 0.86
C ALA A 156 21.34 15.89 -0.46
N LEU A 157 20.73 17.08 -0.43
CA LEU A 157 20.44 17.88 -1.63
C LEU A 157 21.72 18.31 -2.35
N ARG A 158 22.74 18.75 -1.60
CA ARG A 158 24.06 19.08 -2.18
C ARG A 158 24.73 17.89 -2.84
N ALA A 159 24.66 16.70 -2.18
CA ALA A 159 25.21 15.47 -2.74
C ALA A 159 24.52 15.02 -4.03
N ARG A 160 23.25 15.42 -4.24
CA ARG A 160 22.47 15.15 -5.46
C ARG A 160 22.62 16.20 -6.54
N ASN A 161 23.33 17.31 -6.28
CA ASN A 161 23.37 18.50 -7.14
C ASN A 161 21.97 19.00 -7.52
N GLU A 162 20.99 18.93 -6.57
CA GLU A 162 19.65 19.42 -6.83
C GLU A 162 19.64 20.95 -6.94
N PRO A 163 19.05 21.51 -8.01
CA PRO A 163 19.02 22.96 -8.22
C PRO A 163 18.09 23.64 -7.20
N ASP A 164 18.44 24.85 -6.78
CA ASP A 164 17.75 25.64 -5.75
C ASP A 164 16.26 25.84 -6.06
N ASN A 165 15.89 26.02 -7.35
CA ASN A 165 14.50 26.22 -7.76
C ASN A 165 13.60 25.01 -7.46
N LYS A 166 14.14 23.81 -7.28
CA LYS A 166 13.39 22.60 -6.86
C LYS A 166 13.26 22.49 -5.34
N THR A 167 14.07 23.23 -4.59
CA THR A 167 14.07 23.18 -3.13
C THR A 167 13.10 24.17 -2.49
N VAL A 168 12.55 25.11 -3.27
CA VAL A 168 11.54 26.07 -2.85
C VAL A 168 10.15 25.47 -3.00
N GLY A 169 9.35 25.59 -1.95
CA GLY A 169 7.92 25.24 -2.00
C GLY A 169 7.12 26.34 -2.69
N TYR A 170 6.07 25.96 -3.40
CA TYR A 170 5.13 26.88 -4.04
C TYR A 170 3.69 26.55 -3.69
N ILE A 171 2.83 27.57 -3.62
CA ILE A 171 1.38 27.41 -3.66
C ILE A 171 0.90 27.92 -5.03
N TYR A 172 0.26 27.02 -5.77
CA TYR A 172 -0.33 27.30 -7.06
C TYR A 172 -1.81 27.61 -6.92
N THR A 173 -2.30 28.62 -7.65
CA THR A 173 -3.73 28.84 -7.92
C THR A 173 -4.04 28.32 -9.29
N LEU A 174 -4.80 27.22 -9.34
CA LEU A 174 -5.13 26.48 -10.56
C LEU A 174 -6.63 26.55 -10.84
N TYR A 175 -7.02 26.86 -12.07
CA TYR A 175 -8.40 26.70 -12.53
C TYR A 175 -8.49 25.44 -13.39
N PRO A 176 -9.25 24.39 -12.94
CA PRO A 176 -9.51 23.24 -13.80
C PRO A 176 -10.39 23.65 -14.98
N VAL A 177 -9.91 23.38 -16.20
CA VAL A 177 -10.59 23.64 -17.46
C VAL A 177 -10.76 22.30 -18.17
N THR A 178 -11.99 21.90 -18.47
CA THR A 178 -12.28 20.59 -19.07
C THR A 178 -13.05 20.79 -20.38
N VAL A 179 -12.51 20.27 -21.48
CA VAL A 179 -13.24 20.12 -22.74
C VAL A 179 -14.03 18.83 -22.67
N VAL A 180 -15.36 18.96 -22.58
CA VAL A 180 -16.25 17.83 -22.30
C VAL A 180 -16.62 17.11 -23.61
N PHE A 181 -16.72 15.78 -23.54
CA PHE A 181 -17.27 14.95 -24.61
C PHE A 181 -18.04 13.75 -24.02
N GLY A 182 -18.96 13.19 -24.79
CA GLY A 182 -19.83 12.09 -24.36
C GLY A 182 -19.05 10.77 -24.15
N ARG A 183 -19.54 9.94 -23.22
CA ARG A 183 -19.00 8.59 -23.05
C ARG A 183 -19.15 7.78 -24.34
N GLY A 184 -18.10 7.07 -24.74
CA GLY A 184 -18.08 6.28 -25.98
C GLY A 184 -17.90 7.13 -27.24
N ALA A 185 -17.37 8.36 -27.13
CA ALA A 185 -17.05 9.20 -28.27
C ALA A 185 -16.14 8.47 -29.27
N SER A 186 -16.42 8.63 -30.59
CA SER A 186 -15.60 8.05 -31.64
C SER A 186 -14.18 8.65 -31.63
N GLU A 187 -13.21 7.94 -32.19
CA GLU A 187 -11.83 8.41 -32.33
C GLU A 187 -11.76 9.75 -33.09
N ALA A 188 -12.60 9.90 -34.11
CA ALA A 188 -12.71 11.18 -34.85
C ALA A 188 -13.18 12.32 -33.94
N THR A 189 -14.14 12.06 -33.03
CA THR A 189 -14.63 13.04 -32.06
C THR A 189 -13.54 13.39 -31.06
N LEU A 190 -12.82 12.39 -30.53
CA LEU A 190 -11.71 12.60 -29.60
C LEU A 190 -10.61 13.46 -30.24
N SER A 191 -10.23 13.17 -31.47
CA SER A 191 -9.24 13.94 -32.23
C SER A 191 -9.71 15.39 -32.47
N ALA A 192 -11.01 15.60 -32.77
CA ALA A 192 -11.57 16.93 -32.92
C ALA A 192 -11.53 17.72 -31.59
N LYS A 193 -11.91 17.09 -30.48
CA LYS A 193 -11.88 17.71 -29.15
C LYS A 193 -10.45 17.99 -28.66
N HIS A 194 -9.49 17.14 -29.02
CA HIS A 194 -8.08 17.42 -28.74
C HIS A 194 -7.58 18.66 -29.48
N ARG A 195 -7.94 18.84 -30.78
CA ARG A 195 -7.61 20.06 -31.53
C ARG A 195 -8.29 21.30 -30.93
N GLU A 196 -9.54 21.19 -30.46
CA GLU A 196 -10.25 22.25 -29.76
C GLU A 196 -9.54 22.67 -28.48
N ALA A 197 -9.13 21.70 -27.64
CA ALA A 197 -8.37 21.94 -26.43
C ALA A 197 -7.02 22.61 -26.69
N GLU A 198 -6.26 22.16 -27.69
CA GLU A 198 -4.99 22.79 -28.07
C GLU A 198 -5.20 24.21 -28.69
N ASN A 199 -6.28 24.44 -29.43
CA ASN A 199 -6.63 25.79 -29.91
C ASN A 199 -6.94 26.71 -28.72
N LEU A 200 -7.73 26.26 -27.75
CA LEU A 200 -7.97 27.02 -26.53
C LEU A 200 -6.65 27.31 -25.79
N ARG A 201 -5.80 26.30 -25.62
CA ARG A 201 -4.50 26.41 -24.94
C ARG A 201 -3.59 27.46 -25.63
N SER A 202 -3.53 27.48 -26.96
CA SER A 202 -2.71 28.44 -27.71
C SER A 202 -3.19 29.89 -27.55
N ARG A 203 -4.50 30.08 -27.45
CA ARG A 203 -5.14 31.40 -27.29
C ARG A 203 -5.21 31.87 -25.84
N PHE A 204 -4.97 30.99 -24.86
CA PHE A 204 -4.98 31.30 -23.44
C PHE A 204 -3.66 31.96 -23.04
N THR A 205 -3.61 33.29 -23.06
CA THR A 205 -2.38 34.08 -22.85
C THR A 205 -2.30 34.71 -21.46
N ASN A 206 -3.45 34.92 -20.82
CA ASN A 206 -3.56 35.39 -19.43
C ASN A 206 -4.85 34.83 -18.78
N CYS A 207 -4.93 34.84 -17.45
CA CYS A 207 -6.06 34.25 -16.75
C CYS A 207 -7.38 35.01 -16.93
N ASN A 208 -7.35 36.35 -16.98
CA ASN A 208 -8.60 37.12 -17.05
C ASN A 208 -9.32 36.87 -18.39
N GLU A 209 -8.63 37.10 -19.48
CA GLU A 209 -9.17 36.91 -20.84
C GLU A 209 -9.32 35.43 -21.18
N GLY A 210 -8.35 34.60 -20.79
CA GLY A 210 -8.36 33.18 -21.09
C GLY A 210 -9.49 32.42 -20.38
N LEU A 211 -9.78 32.72 -19.12
CA LEU A 211 -10.94 32.15 -18.44
C LEU A 211 -12.27 32.64 -19.00
N ALA A 212 -12.37 33.91 -19.40
CA ALA A 212 -13.54 34.43 -20.06
C ALA A 212 -13.76 33.74 -21.42
N LEU A 213 -12.70 33.59 -22.23
CA LEU A 213 -12.73 32.84 -23.49
C LEU A 213 -13.18 31.39 -23.27
N ALA A 214 -12.60 30.67 -22.27
CA ALA A 214 -12.95 29.30 -21.98
C ALA A 214 -14.43 29.16 -21.60
N ARG A 215 -14.95 30.05 -20.75
CA ARG A 215 -16.37 30.05 -20.33
C ARG A 215 -17.34 30.37 -21.49
N ALA A 216 -16.90 31.05 -22.51
CA ALA A 216 -17.71 31.35 -23.68
C ALA A 216 -17.85 30.17 -24.66
N LEU A 217 -17.02 29.13 -24.53
CA LEU A 217 -17.08 27.93 -25.36
C LEU A 217 -18.14 26.94 -24.84
N ARG A 218 -18.94 26.38 -25.77
CA ARG A 218 -20.11 25.55 -25.42
C ARG A 218 -19.75 24.27 -24.64
N ASP A 219 -18.65 23.63 -25.04
CA ASP A 219 -18.28 22.32 -24.52
C ASP A 219 -17.07 22.41 -23.54
N VAL A 220 -16.87 23.58 -22.95
CA VAL A 220 -15.78 23.82 -22.00
C VAL A 220 -16.34 24.17 -20.63
N ALA A 221 -15.98 23.38 -19.63
CA ALA A 221 -16.31 23.63 -18.23
C ALA A 221 -15.10 24.23 -17.50
N VAL A 222 -15.29 25.40 -16.88
CA VAL A 222 -14.29 26.02 -16.00
C VAL A 222 -14.79 25.91 -14.58
N ARG A 223 -14.01 25.22 -13.71
CA ARG A 223 -14.36 25.07 -12.30
C ARG A 223 -13.73 26.18 -11.46
N GLU A 224 -14.20 26.28 -10.21
CA GLU A 224 -13.63 27.19 -9.20
C GLU A 224 -12.13 26.92 -8.98
N PRO A 225 -11.37 27.96 -8.63
CA PRO A 225 -9.93 27.83 -8.41
C PRO A 225 -9.62 26.89 -7.25
N VAL A 226 -8.59 26.10 -7.41
CA VAL A 226 -8.04 25.27 -6.34
C VAL A 226 -6.63 25.75 -5.99
N HIS A 227 -6.36 25.83 -4.68
CA HIS A 227 -5.02 26.13 -4.19
C HIS A 227 -4.32 24.79 -3.88
N ARG A 228 -3.15 24.57 -4.48
CA ARG A 228 -2.37 23.35 -4.28
C ARG A 228 -0.93 23.68 -3.92
N SER A 229 -0.43 23.03 -2.85
CA SER A 229 0.98 23.06 -2.55
C SER A 229 1.77 22.21 -3.56
N SER A 230 2.94 22.67 -3.96
CA SER A 230 3.86 21.88 -4.79
C SER A 230 4.21 20.53 -4.16
N ALA A 231 4.15 20.44 -2.82
CA ALA A 231 4.38 19.21 -2.09
C ALA A 231 3.29 18.14 -2.26
N ASP A 232 2.05 18.56 -2.58
CA ASP A 232 0.87 17.68 -2.68
C ASP A 232 0.57 17.25 -4.12
N LEU A 233 1.37 17.71 -5.08
CA LEU A 233 1.21 17.40 -6.49
C LEU A 233 1.99 16.14 -6.89
N ALA A 234 1.41 15.36 -7.80
CA ALA A 234 2.14 14.30 -8.48
C ALA A 234 3.40 14.85 -9.15
N PRO A 235 4.53 14.13 -9.17
CA PRO A 235 5.82 14.63 -9.68
C PRO A 235 5.74 15.21 -11.09
N GLN A 236 5.00 14.56 -11.99
CA GLN A 236 4.82 14.98 -13.38
C GLN A 236 4.10 16.33 -13.50
N LEU A 237 2.95 16.48 -12.80
CA LEU A 237 2.19 17.74 -12.82
C LEU A 237 2.98 18.88 -12.18
N ARG A 238 3.72 18.61 -11.11
CA ARG A 238 4.59 19.57 -10.46
C ARG A 238 5.69 20.08 -11.39
N GLU A 239 6.34 19.20 -12.13
CA GLU A 239 7.36 19.58 -13.10
C GLU A 239 6.77 20.45 -14.23
N ILE A 240 5.60 20.08 -14.74
CA ILE A 240 4.86 20.89 -15.74
C ILE A 240 4.58 22.30 -15.18
N LEU A 241 4.02 22.40 -13.97
CA LEU A 241 3.67 23.69 -13.36
C LEU A 241 4.89 24.54 -12.96
N ASN A 242 6.01 23.90 -12.61
CA ASN A 242 7.25 24.63 -12.35
C ASN A 242 7.77 25.36 -13.58
N ASN A 243 7.61 24.76 -14.76
CA ASN A 243 8.07 25.29 -16.05
C ASN A 243 7.01 26.10 -16.79
N LEU A 244 5.73 26.02 -16.37
CA LEU A 244 4.64 26.75 -17.00
C LEU A 244 4.64 28.21 -16.55
N GLN A 245 4.48 29.11 -17.52
CA GLN A 245 4.29 30.54 -17.24
C GLN A 245 2.92 30.80 -16.62
N ILE A 246 2.85 31.75 -15.69
CA ILE A 246 1.57 32.23 -15.15
C ILE A 246 0.72 32.79 -16.29
N GLY A 247 -0.57 32.46 -16.28
CA GLY A 247 -1.49 32.83 -17.36
C GLY A 247 -1.55 31.82 -18.53
N ARG A 248 -0.99 30.61 -18.38
CA ARG A 248 -1.02 29.56 -19.41
C ARG A 248 -1.77 28.32 -18.91
N LEU A 249 -2.23 27.51 -19.89
CA LEU A 249 -2.82 26.20 -19.69
C LEU A 249 -1.77 25.09 -19.79
N THR A 250 -1.92 24.04 -18.98
CA THR A 250 -1.21 22.76 -19.19
C THR A 250 -1.67 22.11 -20.50
N ALA A 251 -0.92 21.12 -21.00
CA ALA A 251 -1.40 20.28 -22.09
C ALA A 251 -2.69 19.54 -21.67
N PRO A 252 -3.58 19.24 -22.65
CA PRO A 252 -4.81 18.50 -22.38
C PRO A 252 -4.49 17.03 -22.02
N GLU A 253 -5.06 16.56 -20.91
CA GLU A 253 -4.95 15.20 -20.43
C GLU A 253 -6.31 14.51 -20.45
N ALA A 254 -6.37 13.28 -20.98
CA ALA A 254 -7.61 12.51 -21.06
C ALA A 254 -8.05 12.02 -19.68
N THR A 255 -9.29 12.31 -19.33
CA THR A 255 -9.95 11.83 -18.10
C THR A 255 -11.29 11.19 -18.42
N ALA A 256 -11.93 10.57 -17.43
CA ALA A 256 -13.27 10.03 -17.59
C ALA A 256 -14.35 11.10 -17.89
N GLN A 257 -14.04 12.38 -17.66
CA GLN A 257 -14.96 13.50 -17.81
C GLN A 257 -14.70 14.34 -19.07
N GLY A 258 -13.59 14.12 -19.76
CA GLY A 258 -13.16 14.91 -20.92
C GLY A 258 -11.66 15.13 -20.94
N LEU A 259 -11.21 16.09 -21.75
CA LEU A 259 -9.82 16.54 -21.75
C LEU A 259 -9.64 17.62 -20.70
N GLN A 260 -8.87 17.32 -19.68
CA GLN A 260 -8.60 18.22 -18.56
C GLN A 260 -7.30 19.00 -18.78
N MET A 261 -7.34 20.29 -18.50
CA MET A 261 -6.21 21.21 -18.44
C MET A 261 -6.28 22.01 -17.15
N PHE A 262 -5.16 22.57 -16.72
CA PHE A 262 -5.10 23.50 -15.58
C PHE A 262 -4.57 24.85 -16.05
N ALA A 263 -5.31 25.93 -15.78
CA ALA A 263 -4.81 27.28 -15.93
C ALA A 263 -4.02 27.68 -14.70
N LEU A 264 -2.73 27.98 -14.86
CA LEU A 264 -1.88 28.48 -13.79
C LEU A 264 -2.07 29.99 -13.66
N CYS A 265 -2.85 30.43 -12.66
CA CYS A 265 -3.16 31.85 -12.48
C CYS A 265 -2.33 32.55 -11.40
N ALA A 266 -1.76 31.80 -10.47
CA ALA A 266 -0.78 32.34 -9.53
C ALA A 266 0.21 31.24 -9.11
N LYS A 267 1.44 31.68 -8.82
CA LYS A 267 2.52 30.88 -8.26
C LYS A 267 3.19 31.73 -7.20
N LYS A 268 3.02 31.37 -5.92
CA LYS A 268 3.62 32.09 -4.79
C LYS A 268 4.57 31.17 -4.05
N GLU A 269 5.72 31.69 -3.69
CA GLU A 269 6.63 30.98 -2.80
C GLU A 269 5.95 30.72 -1.46
N SER A 270 6.24 29.57 -0.90
CA SER A 270 5.68 29.12 0.38
C SER A 270 6.81 28.72 1.30
N ASN A 271 6.67 29.08 2.58
CA ASN A 271 7.54 28.58 3.64
C ASN A 271 7.29 27.09 3.94
N ALA A 272 6.26 26.47 3.32
CA ALA A 272 6.03 25.04 3.41
C ALA A 272 7.18 24.28 2.76
N GLU A 273 7.54 23.16 3.35
CA GLU A 273 8.57 22.28 2.84
C GLU A 273 8.31 21.91 1.36
N SER A 274 9.31 22.03 0.50
CA SER A 274 9.18 21.60 -0.89
C SER A 274 9.04 20.07 -0.95
N SER A 275 8.41 19.58 -2.03
CA SER A 275 8.28 18.14 -2.24
C SER A 275 9.63 17.41 -2.29
N VAL A 276 10.64 18.05 -2.86
CA VAL A 276 11.99 17.48 -2.94
C VAL A 276 12.61 17.35 -1.55
N LYS A 277 12.46 18.38 -0.70
CA LYS A 277 12.91 18.29 0.70
C LYS A 277 12.18 17.20 1.46
N ARG A 278 10.86 17.08 1.26
CA ARG A 278 10.05 16.03 1.89
C ARG A 278 10.47 14.64 1.42
N GLU A 279 10.66 14.43 0.12
CA GLU A 279 11.17 13.17 -0.42
C GLU A 279 12.54 12.80 0.17
N VAL A 280 13.45 13.76 0.26
CA VAL A 280 14.77 13.55 0.88
C VAL A 280 14.65 13.23 2.36
N ARG A 281 13.77 13.93 3.09
CA ARG A 281 13.50 13.65 4.51
C ARG A 281 12.97 12.23 4.70
N GLU A 282 11.99 11.82 3.90
CA GLU A 282 11.40 10.48 3.95
C GLU A 282 12.44 9.39 3.62
N GLU A 283 13.31 9.63 2.64
CA GLU A 283 14.38 8.69 2.28
C GLU A 283 15.42 8.55 3.41
N ILE A 284 15.86 9.66 4.00
CA ILE A 284 16.81 9.62 5.12
C ILE A 284 16.17 8.89 6.31
N PHE A 285 14.90 9.22 6.62
CA PHE A 285 14.15 8.56 7.67
C PHE A 285 14.06 7.05 7.42
N SER A 286 13.66 6.63 6.22
CA SER A 286 13.55 5.21 5.86
C SER A 286 14.87 4.48 6.03
N LYS A 287 15.98 5.06 5.53
CA LYS A 287 17.32 4.47 5.68
C LYS A 287 17.74 4.31 7.14
N ARG A 288 17.49 5.33 7.97
CA ARG A 288 17.77 5.27 9.42
C ARG A 288 16.91 4.23 10.12
N PHE A 289 15.61 4.21 9.77
CA PHE A 289 14.66 3.23 10.31
C PHE A 289 15.08 1.80 9.97
N ASP A 290 15.42 1.53 8.72
CA ASP A 290 15.83 0.20 8.28
C ASP A 290 17.12 -0.26 8.97
N ALA A 291 18.08 0.66 9.12
CA ALA A 291 19.34 0.38 9.80
C ALA A 291 19.14 0.04 11.29
N GLU A 292 18.38 0.89 12.02
CA GLU A 292 18.09 0.65 13.44
C GLU A 292 17.21 -0.59 13.63
N SER A 293 16.21 -0.78 12.77
CA SER A 293 15.34 -1.95 12.77
C SER A 293 16.12 -3.25 12.59
N LYS A 294 17.01 -3.29 11.59
CA LYS A 294 17.85 -4.45 11.30
C LYS A 294 18.77 -4.76 12.47
N LYS A 295 19.52 -3.74 12.93
CA LYS A 295 20.45 -3.90 14.07
C LYS A 295 19.74 -4.40 15.31
N PHE A 296 18.60 -3.83 15.63
CA PHE A 296 17.82 -4.22 16.81
C PHE A 296 17.26 -5.65 16.68
N LEU A 297 16.80 -6.04 15.50
CA LEU A 297 16.33 -7.41 15.24
C LEU A 297 17.47 -8.43 15.39
N GLU A 298 18.68 -8.10 14.87
CA GLU A 298 19.86 -8.95 15.05
C GLU A 298 20.25 -9.13 16.51
N GLU A 299 20.15 -8.06 17.32
CA GLU A 299 20.39 -8.12 18.77
C GLU A 299 19.39 -9.04 19.49
N ILE A 300 18.10 -8.90 19.16
CA ILE A 300 17.05 -9.74 19.72
C ILE A 300 17.25 -11.20 19.33
N ARG A 301 17.60 -11.45 18.07
CA ARG A 301 17.81 -12.80 17.54
C ARG A 301 18.96 -13.53 18.22
N LYS A 302 20.05 -12.82 18.55
CA LYS A 302 21.19 -13.39 19.31
C LYS A 302 20.79 -13.84 20.73
N GLN A 303 19.76 -13.23 21.33
CA GLN A 303 19.28 -13.52 22.66
C GLN A 303 18.08 -14.48 22.68
N ALA A 304 17.57 -14.83 21.51
CA ALA A 304 16.36 -15.62 21.37
C ALA A 304 16.60 -17.11 21.62
N PHE A 305 15.66 -17.73 22.30
CA PHE A 305 15.61 -19.21 22.41
C PHE A 305 14.81 -19.75 21.22
N ILE A 306 15.50 -20.42 20.31
CA ILE A 306 14.92 -21.01 19.09
C ILE A 306 15.15 -22.52 19.14
N GLN A 307 14.06 -23.29 19.15
CA GLN A 307 14.08 -24.75 19.19
C GLN A 307 13.41 -25.34 17.96
N TYR A 308 14.16 -26.14 17.21
CA TYR A 308 13.63 -26.93 16.09
C TYR A 308 13.08 -28.25 16.64
N ILE A 309 11.83 -28.55 16.29
CA ILE A 309 11.16 -29.79 16.68
C ILE A 309 11.45 -30.84 15.59
N LYS A 310 11.92 -32.01 16.03
CA LYS A 310 12.25 -33.13 15.14
C LYS A 310 11.03 -33.99 14.83
#